data_d2059ac0a2380cab87f5a8ba0cd259ea
#
_entry.id   d2059ac0a2380cab87f5a8ba0cd259ea
#
_cell.length_a   1.000
_cell.length_b   1.000
_cell.length_c   1.000
_cell.angle_alpha   90.00
_cell.angle_beta   90.00
_cell.angle_gamma   90.00
#
_symmetry.space_group_name_H-M   'P 1'
#
loop_
_entity.id
_entity.type
_entity.pdbx_description
1 polymer ?
#
loop_
_entity_poly.entity_id
_entity_poly.type
_entity_poly.pdbx_seq_one_letter_code
_entity_poly.pdbx_strand_id
1 'polypeptide(L)'
;MNLKNKNIVITGGADGIGKALAKRFLSESPNSVHLIDINPNVIQVAELMGINAYIVDVSNPKDVTSTLNKIIDQVGKIDLFCSNAGIQQFGTLSTSDEAWHDTWQVNVMSHIYAARVLIPHMLEHKDGYFLMTVSAAGLLNMPGSMAYATTKHAALGMAENLSIMYGDKGIKVSALCPQLVETNMVTSTGVLDKDHPLMRDGLLTVEQVADDTVEGIEKEDFLILPHKQILQYIQIKAHDYDAWLAGVRKLILK
;
A
#
# COMPACT_ATOMS: atom_id res chain seq x y z
N MET A 1 11.46 11.60 -5.73
CA MET A 1 11.05 11.68 -7.16
C MET A 1 10.05 12.82 -7.33
N ASN A 2 10.19 13.66 -8.36
CA ASN A 2 9.15 14.62 -8.76
C ASN A 2 8.15 13.93 -9.69
N LEU A 3 6.84 14.13 -9.49
CA LEU A 3 5.78 13.45 -10.22
C LEU A 3 5.40 14.13 -11.55
N LYS A 4 5.92 15.34 -11.81
CA LYS A 4 5.65 16.07 -13.05
C LYS A 4 6.12 15.26 -14.27
N ASN A 5 5.27 15.15 -15.28
CA ASN A 5 5.51 14.41 -16.52
C ASN A 5 5.77 12.90 -16.32
N LYS A 6 5.37 12.30 -15.20
CA LYS A 6 5.54 10.87 -14.91
C LYS A 6 4.32 10.06 -15.32
N ASN A 7 4.54 8.82 -15.73
CA ASN A 7 3.49 7.82 -15.97
C ASN A 7 3.30 7.00 -14.69
N ILE A 8 2.11 7.05 -14.14
CA ILE A 8 1.79 6.52 -12.81
C ILE A 8 0.72 5.45 -12.93
N VAL A 9 0.91 4.33 -12.24
CA VAL A 9 -0.09 3.25 -12.13
C VAL A 9 -0.39 3.01 -10.66
N ILE A 10 -1.69 2.90 -10.32
CA ILE A 10 -2.16 2.70 -8.94
C ILE A 10 -3.14 1.53 -8.90
N THR A 11 -2.87 0.51 -8.09
CA THR A 11 -3.82 -0.57 -7.80
C THR A 11 -4.71 -0.24 -6.60
N GLY A 12 -5.95 -0.75 -6.56
CA GLY A 12 -6.94 -0.37 -5.55
C GLY A 12 -7.42 1.08 -5.73
N GLY A 13 -7.62 1.50 -7.01
CA GLY A 13 -7.90 2.88 -7.38
C GLY A 13 -9.38 3.29 -7.30
N ALA A 14 -10.30 2.36 -7.06
CA ALA A 14 -11.73 2.66 -7.03
C ALA A 14 -12.18 3.43 -5.78
N ASP A 15 -11.42 3.33 -4.67
CA ASP A 15 -11.82 3.92 -3.39
C ASP A 15 -10.60 4.17 -2.46
N GLY A 16 -10.85 4.74 -1.29
CA GLY A 16 -9.91 4.88 -0.19
C GLY A 16 -8.59 5.57 -0.59
N ILE A 17 -7.48 5.03 -0.09
CA ILE A 17 -6.14 5.60 -0.30
C ILE A 17 -5.78 5.65 -1.78
N GLY A 18 -6.05 4.59 -2.56
CA GLY A 18 -5.69 4.55 -3.99
C GLY A 18 -6.35 5.64 -4.81
N LYS A 19 -7.64 5.88 -4.57
CA LYS A 19 -8.39 6.98 -5.20
C LYS A 19 -7.86 8.35 -4.77
N ALA A 20 -7.55 8.52 -3.48
CA ALA A 20 -6.98 9.76 -2.96
C ALA A 20 -5.59 10.05 -3.53
N LEU A 21 -4.73 9.02 -3.64
CA LEU A 21 -3.42 9.12 -4.32
C LEU A 21 -3.58 9.60 -5.76
N ALA A 22 -4.51 9.00 -6.53
CA ALA A 22 -4.75 9.42 -7.91
C ALA A 22 -5.13 10.91 -8.00
N LYS A 23 -6.11 11.33 -7.19
CA LYS A 23 -6.55 12.72 -7.12
C LYS A 23 -5.40 13.67 -6.74
N ARG A 24 -4.61 13.30 -5.74
CA ARG A 24 -3.49 14.11 -5.27
C ARG A 24 -2.36 14.19 -6.30
N PHE A 25 -2.03 13.07 -6.96
CA PHE A 25 -0.98 13.04 -7.97
C PHE A 25 -1.34 13.87 -9.21
N LEU A 26 -2.60 13.98 -9.58
CA LEU A 26 -3.04 14.83 -10.69
C LEU A 26 -2.67 16.30 -10.49
N SER A 27 -2.62 16.79 -9.24
CA SER A 27 -2.18 18.16 -8.94
C SER A 27 -0.68 18.39 -9.19
N GLU A 28 0.11 17.33 -9.31
CA GLU A 28 1.54 17.36 -9.63
C GLU A 28 1.83 17.38 -11.15
N SER A 29 0.80 17.44 -11.99
CA SER A 29 0.91 17.46 -13.46
C SER A 29 1.66 16.24 -14.03
N PRO A 30 1.25 15.00 -13.71
CA PRO A 30 1.82 13.79 -14.33
C PRO A 30 1.51 13.76 -15.83
N ASN A 31 2.26 12.92 -16.57
CA ASN A 31 1.96 12.67 -17.98
C ASN A 31 0.71 11.79 -18.13
N SER A 32 0.61 10.75 -17.31
CA SER A 32 -0.59 9.89 -17.25
C SER A 32 -0.77 9.25 -15.87
N VAL A 33 -2.03 8.96 -15.54
CA VAL A 33 -2.41 8.15 -14.36
C VAL A 33 -3.32 7.02 -14.81
N HIS A 34 -3.06 5.82 -14.35
CA HIS A 34 -3.80 4.61 -14.68
C HIS A 34 -4.26 3.93 -13.39
N LEU A 35 -5.56 3.70 -13.25
CA LEU A 35 -6.14 3.00 -12.11
C LEU A 35 -6.37 1.53 -12.45
N ILE A 36 -6.10 0.67 -11.50
CA ILE A 36 -6.40 -0.76 -11.56
C ILE A 36 -7.22 -1.13 -10.32
N ASP A 37 -8.36 -1.77 -10.51
CA ASP A 37 -9.19 -2.27 -9.40
C ASP A 37 -10.07 -3.44 -9.87
N ILE A 38 -10.44 -4.35 -8.96
CA ILE A 38 -11.43 -5.38 -9.22
C ILE A 38 -12.85 -4.82 -9.26
N ASN A 39 -13.09 -3.71 -8.54
CA ASN A 39 -14.38 -3.04 -8.50
C ASN A 39 -14.62 -2.27 -9.80
N PRO A 40 -15.68 -2.57 -10.58
CA PRO A 40 -15.97 -1.89 -11.84
C PRO A 40 -16.24 -0.38 -11.67
N ASN A 41 -16.54 0.10 -10.47
CA ASN A 41 -16.66 1.53 -10.19
C ASN A 41 -15.36 2.33 -10.49
N VAL A 42 -14.22 1.66 -10.62
CA VAL A 42 -12.95 2.28 -11.02
C VAL A 42 -13.07 3.03 -12.35
N ILE A 43 -13.93 2.55 -13.26
CA ILE A 43 -14.16 3.22 -14.56
C ILE A 43 -14.81 4.59 -14.33
N GLN A 44 -15.88 4.66 -13.54
CA GLN A 44 -16.54 5.93 -13.23
C GLN A 44 -15.61 6.91 -12.50
N VAL A 45 -14.81 6.39 -11.56
CA VAL A 45 -13.81 7.20 -10.84
C VAL A 45 -12.79 7.80 -11.81
N ALA A 46 -12.30 7.01 -12.74
CA ALA A 46 -11.33 7.45 -13.74
C ALA A 46 -11.94 8.47 -14.72
N GLU A 47 -13.16 8.25 -15.20
CA GLU A 47 -13.89 9.19 -16.06
C GLU A 47 -14.04 10.55 -15.41
N LEU A 48 -14.42 10.60 -14.12
CA LEU A 48 -14.56 11.85 -13.37
C LEU A 48 -13.23 12.60 -13.20
N MET A 49 -12.11 11.87 -13.21
CA MET A 49 -10.76 12.44 -13.10
C MET A 49 -10.10 12.69 -14.46
N GLY A 50 -10.69 12.23 -15.58
CA GLY A 50 -10.09 12.33 -16.92
C GLY A 50 -8.85 11.45 -17.11
N ILE A 51 -8.80 10.27 -16.47
CA ILE A 51 -7.66 9.34 -16.50
C ILE A 51 -8.08 7.93 -16.96
N ASN A 52 -7.11 7.02 -17.08
CA ASN A 52 -7.36 5.66 -17.54
C ASN A 52 -7.67 4.70 -16.38
N ALA A 53 -8.50 3.67 -16.63
CA ALA A 53 -8.76 2.61 -15.67
C ALA A 53 -8.92 1.24 -16.32
N TYR A 54 -8.66 0.20 -15.50
CA TYR A 54 -8.73 -1.22 -15.89
C TYR A 54 -9.38 -2.01 -14.76
N ILE A 55 -10.37 -2.83 -15.12
CA ILE A 55 -10.99 -3.77 -14.16
C ILE A 55 -10.11 -5.02 -14.14
N VAL A 56 -9.40 -5.25 -13.05
CA VAL A 56 -8.42 -6.35 -12.91
C VAL A 56 -8.40 -6.87 -11.48
N ASP A 57 -8.41 -8.18 -11.36
CA ASP A 57 -8.10 -8.85 -10.10
C ASP A 57 -6.58 -8.96 -9.92
N VAL A 58 -6.03 -8.25 -8.95
CA VAL A 58 -4.58 -8.26 -8.67
C VAL A 58 -4.08 -9.59 -8.10
N SER A 59 -4.96 -10.48 -7.66
CA SER A 59 -4.63 -11.85 -7.24
C SER A 59 -4.36 -12.79 -8.42
N ASN A 60 -4.76 -12.39 -9.65
CA ASN A 60 -4.53 -13.15 -10.88
C ASN A 60 -3.24 -12.68 -11.59
N PRO A 61 -2.17 -13.49 -11.61
CA PRO A 61 -0.90 -13.08 -12.23
C PRO A 61 -0.98 -12.83 -13.74
N LYS A 62 -1.89 -13.51 -14.46
CA LYS A 62 -2.06 -13.31 -15.91
C LYS A 62 -2.68 -11.96 -16.21
N ASP A 63 -3.70 -11.57 -15.43
CA ASP A 63 -4.41 -10.30 -15.62
C ASP A 63 -3.50 -9.13 -15.25
N VAL A 64 -2.74 -9.25 -14.16
CA VAL A 64 -1.72 -8.25 -13.78
C VAL A 64 -0.67 -8.10 -14.88
N THR A 65 -0.11 -9.21 -15.36
CA THR A 65 0.94 -9.18 -16.41
C THR A 65 0.43 -8.56 -17.70
N SER A 66 -0.74 -9.00 -18.18
CA SER A 66 -1.31 -8.51 -19.44
C SER A 66 -1.65 -7.01 -19.37
N THR A 67 -2.20 -6.56 -18.24
CA THR A 67 -2.58 -5.15 -18.05
C THR A 67 -1.35 -4.26 -17.94
N LEU A 68 -0.33 -4.64 -17.17
CA LEU A 68 0.89 -3.84 -17.05
C LEU A 68 1.63 -3.75 -18.38
N ASN A 69 1.74 -4.84 -19.16
CA ASN A 69 2.33 -4.81 -20.49
C ASN A 69 1.53 -3.89 -21.44
N LYS A 70 0.20 -3.98 -21.42
CA LYS A 70 -0.67 -3.08 -22.20
C LYS A 70 -0.43 -1.61 -21.85
N ILE A 71 -0.26 -1.28 -20.57
CA ILE A 71 0.03 0.09 -20.15
C ILE A 71 1.42 0.50 -20.64
N ILE A 72 2.43 -0.36 -20.49
CA ILE A 72 3.79 -0.11 -20.99
C ILE A 72 3.76 0.17 -22.50
N ASP A 73 3.04 -0.63 -23.29
CA ASP A 73 2.91 -0.43 -24.73
C ASP A 73 2.27 0.92 -25.08
N GLN A 74 1.38 1.44 -24.24
CA GLN A 74 0.70 2.72 -24.45
C GLN A 74 1.57 3.93 -24.09
N VAL A 75 2.33 3.85 -22.99
CA VAL A 75 3.04 5.01 -22.42
C VAL A 75 4.56 4.91 -22.54
N GLY A 76 5.08 3.79 -23.01
CA GLY A 76 6.51 3.51 -23.17
C GLY A 76 7.23 3.15 -21.87
N LYS A 77 6.91 3.81 -20.76
CA LYS A 77 7.54 3.60 -19.46
C LYS A 77 6.57 3.87 -18.32
N ILE A 78 6.55 3.00 -17.32
CA ILE A 78 5.90 3.27 -16.02
C ILE A 78 6.97 3.79 -15.07
N ASP A 79 6.86 5.06 -14.65
CA ASP A 79 7.82 5.71 -13.75
C ASP A 79 7.54 5.40 -12.27
N LEU A 80 6.24 5.43 -11.88
CA LEU A 80 5.79 5.13 -10.52
C LEU A 80 4.70 4.08 -10.55
N PHE A 81 4.89 3.01 -9.81
CA PHE A 81 3.86 2.01 -9.55
C PHE A 81 3.49 1.99 -8.07
N CYS A 82 2.22 2.28 -7.78
CA CYS A 82 1.65 2.21 -6.44
C CYS A 82 0.91 0.88 -6.26
N SER A 83 1.57 -0.09 -5.67
CA SER A 83 1.00 -1.38 -5.28
C SER A 83 0.19 -1.21 -4.00
N ASN A 84 -1.05 -0.72 -4.16
CA ASN A 84 -1.88 -0.27 -3.05
C ASN A 84 -3.08 -1.19 -2.75
N ALA A 85 -3.56 -1.97 -3.70
CA ALA A 85 -4.66 -2.91 -3.46
C ALA A 85 -4.40 -3.81 -2.25
N GLY A 86 -5.40 -3.99 -1.42
CA GLY A 86 -5.30 -4.82 -0.22
C GLY A 86 -6.64 -5.10 0.40
N ILE A 87 -6.74 -6.19 1.14
CA ILE A 87 -7.93 -6.57 1.91
C ILE A 87 -7.55 -6.78 3.37
N GLN A 88 -8.51 -6.55 4.25
CA GLN A 88 -8.37 -6.82 5.68
C GLN A 88 -9.29 -7.97 6.07
N GLN A 89 -8.72 -8.94 6.79
CA GLN A 89 -9.44 -10.06 7.37
C GLN A 89 -9.32 -10.00 8.89
N PHE A 90 -10.46 -9.85 9.57
CA PHE A 90 -10.53 -9.98 11.02
C PHE A 90 -10.58 -11.45 11.41
N GLY A 91 -9.97 -11.77 12.53
CA GLY A 91 -9.95 -13.09 13.10
C GLY A 91 -8.58 -13.47 13.66
N THR A 92 -8.55 -14.66 14.26
CA THR A 92 -7.37 -15.26 14.89
C THR A 92 -7.04 -16.59 14.21
N LEU A 93 -6.64 -17.61 14.97
CA LEU A 93 -6.40 -18.95 14.43
C LEU A 93 -7.67 -19.65 13.89
N SER A 94 -8.86 -19.16 14.24
CA SER A 94 -10.14 -19.66 13.72
C SER A 94 -10.50 -19.12 12.33
N THR A 95 -9.72 -18.19 11.79
CA THR A 95 -9.88 -17.71 10.40
C THR A 95 -9.69 -18.89 9.44
N SER A 96 -10.61 -19.06 8.47
CA SER A 96 -10.56 -20.18 7.52
C SER A 96 -9.30 -20.12 6.64
N ASP A 97 -8.86 -21.29 6.15
CA ASP A 97 -7.72 -21.40 5.24
C ASP A 97 -7.95 -20.61 3.95
N GLU A 98 -9.20 -20.58 3.46
CA GLU A 98 -9.59 -19.79 2.29
C GLU A 98 -9.37 -18.29 2.53
N ALA A 99 -9.83 -17.74 3.65
CA ALA A 99 -9.63 -16.33 3.99
C ALA A 99 -8.14 -15.98 4.19
N TRP A 100 -7.34 -16.91 4.73
CA TRP A 100 -5.88 -16.79 4.79
C TRP A 100 -5.28 -16.74 3.39
N HIS A 101 -5.70 -17.66 2.51
CA HIS A 101 -5.23 -17.73 1.15
C HIS A 101 -5.55 -16.44 0.37
N ASP A 102 -6.80 -15.98 0.42
CA ASP A 102 -7.23 -14.77 -0.27
C ASP A 102 -6.45 -13.54 0.22
N THR A 103 -6.29 -13.41 1.56
CA THR A 103 -5.52 -12.31 2.13
C THR A 103 -4.06 -12.35 1.66
N TRP A 104 -3.47 -13.54 1.56
CA TRP A 104 -2.11 -13.73 1.06
C TRP A 104 -1.99 -13.38 -0.42
N GLN A 105 -2.93 -13.84 -1.25
CA GLN A 105 -2.92 -13.56 -2.69
C GLN A 105 -3.01 -12.05 -2.97
N VAL A 106 -3.91 -11.36 -2.29
CA VAL A 106 -4.09 -9.92 -2.51
C VAL A 106 -2.98 -9.10 -1.86
N ASN A 107 -2.62 -9.35 -0.58
CA ASN A 107 -1.72 -8.46 0.17
C ASN A 107 -0.22 -8.77 -0.03
N VAL A 108 0.13 -9.93 -0.62
CA VAL A 108 1.53 -10.34 -0.82
C VAL A 108 1.80 -10.66 -2.27
N MET A 109 1.06 -11.62 -2.84
CA MET A 109 1.35 -12.11 -4.19
C MET A 109 1.11 -11.06 -5.26
N SER A 110 0.14 -10.16 -5.10
CA SER A 110 -0.10 -9.06 -6.03
C SER A 110 1.14 -8.16 -6.21
N HIS A 111 1.83 -7.85 -5.12
CA HIS A 111 3.09 -7.10 -5.16
C HIS A 111 4.16 -7.86 -5.94
N ILE A 112 4.26 -9.19 -5.73
CA ILE A 112 5.23 -10.05 -6.42
C ILE A 112 4.91 -10.12 -7.92
N TYR A 113 3.64 -10.26 -8.29
CA TYR A 113 3.23 -10.32 -9.71
C TYR A 113 3.58 -9.04 -10.45
N ALA A 114 3.27 -7.88 -9.85
CA ALA A 114 3.62 -6.59 -10.41
C ALA A 114 5.14 -6.39 -10.49
N ALA A 115 5.88 -6.73 -9.45
CA ALA A 115 7.34 -6.58 -9.42
C ALA A 115 8.04 -7.44 -10.47
N ARG A 116 7.55 -8.65 -10.78
CA ARG A 116 8.10 -9.51 -11.83
C ARG A 116 8.04 -8.88 -13.22
N VAL A 117 7.04 -8.06 -13.48
CA VAL A 117 6.91 -7.33 -14.75
C VAL A 117 7.72 -6.04 -14.71
N LEU A 118 7.55 -5.26 -13.63
CA LEU A 118 8.01 -3.88 -13.59
C LEU A 118 9.48 -3.72 -13.22
N ILE A 119 10.02 -4.57 -12.33
CA ILE A 119 11.43 -4.42 -11.94
C ILE A 119 12.38 -4.62 -13.14
N PRO A 120 12.25 -5.67 -13.98
CA PRO A 120 13.05 -5.78 -15.20
C PRO A 120 12.89 -4.57 -16.13
N HIS A 121 11.66 -4.12 -16.36
CA HIS A 121 11.36 -2.96 -17.18
C HIS A 121 12.00 -1.65 -16.64
N MET A 122 11.90 -1.41 -15.32
CA MET A 122 12.52 -0.25 -14.68
C MET A 122 14.06 -0.31 -14.74
N LEU A 123 14.65 -1.52 -14.61
CA LEU A 123 16.10 -1.73 -14.71
C LEU A 123 16.65 -1.40 -16.10
N GLU A 124 15.92 -1.68 -17.18
CA GLU A 124 16.30 -1.29 -18.56
C GLU A 124 16.43 0.22 -18.68
N HIS A 125 15.56 0.98 -18.00
CA HIS A 125 15.60 2.44 -17.97
C HIS A 125 16.51 3.02 -16.88
N LYS A 126 17.03 2.18 -15.95
CA LYS A 126 17.79 2.59 -14.76
C LYS A 126 17.08 3.66 -13.92
N ASP A 127 15.76 3.67 -13.96
CA ASP A 127 14.92 4.65 -13.27
C ASP A 127 13.52 4.06 -13.10
N GLY A 128 13.03 4.04 -11.86
CA GLY A 128 11.70 3.59 -11.51
C GLY A 128 11.41 3.72 -10.02
N TYR A 129 10.15 3.79 -9.68
CA TYR A 129 9.70 3.89 -8.31
C TYR A 129 8.60 2.88 -8.01
N PHE A 130 8.79 2.07 -6.97
CA PHE A 130 7.83 1.08 -6.52
C PHE A 130 7.34 1.43 -5.11
N LEU A 131 6.15 2.00 -5.00
CA LEU A 131 5.49 2.31 -3.73
C LEU A 131 4.60 1.13 -3.32
N MET A 132 4.78 0.60 -2.12
CA MET A 132 3.95 -0.46 -1.56
C MET A 132 3.13 0.05 -0.39
N THR A 133 1.79 -0.05 -0.45
CA THR A 133 0.93 0.23 0.70
C THR A 133 0.96 -0.97 1.66
N VAL A 134 1.83 -0.86 2.65
CA VAL A 134 1.96 -1.84 3.72
C VAL A 134 0.90 -1.56 4.79
N SER A 135 1.27 -1.12 5.95
CA SER A 135 0.46 -0.68 7.10
C SER A 135 1.36 -0.57 8.34
N ALA A 136 0.96 0.19 9.34
CA ALA A 136 1.53 0.09 10.68
C ALA A 136 1.46 -1.35 11.25
N ALA A 137 0.46 -2.13 10.82
CA ALA A 137 0.34 -3.55 11.18
C ALA A 137 1.52 -4.40 10.69
N GLY A 138 2.20 -4.01 9.62
CA GLY A 138 3.42 -4.66 9.13
C GLY A 138 4.67 -4.35 9.97
N LEU A 139 4.62 -3.30 10.78
CA LEU A 139 5.71 -2.86 11.66
C LEU A 139 5.48 -3.28 13.12
N LEU A 140 4.23 -3.11 13.61
CA LEU A 140 3.87 -3.22 15.02
C LEU A 140 3.01 -4.44 15.36
N ASN A 141 2.43 -5.09 14.35
CA ASN A 141 1.37 -6.09 14.47
C ASN A 141 -0.02 -5.46 14.66
N MET A 142 -1.07 -6.28 14.51
CA MET A 142 -2.48 -5.90 14.71
C MET A 142 -3.25 -7.07 15.32
N PRO A 143 -3.36 -7.11 16.65
CA PRO A 143 -4.16 -8.13 17.32
C PRO A 143 -5.62 -8.15 16.84
N GLY A 144 -6.18 -9.35 16.69
CA GLY A 144 -7.54 -9.51 16.13
C GLY A 144 -7.61 -9.53 14.59
N SER A 145 -6.46 -9.37 13.90
CA SER A 145 -6.37 -9.47 12.43
C SER A 145 -5.10 -10.23 12.04
N MET A 146 -5.02 -11.51 12.46
CA MET A 146 -3.78 -12.29 12.37
C MET A 146 -3.31 -12.46 10.92
N ALA A 147 -4.19 -12.86 9.99
CA ALA A 147 -3.86 -13.02 8.58
C ALA A 147 -3.39 -11.70 7.96
N TYR A 148 -4.11 -10.61 8.23
CA TYR A 148 -3.75 -9.29 7.74
C TYR A 148 -2.36 -8.85 8.24
N ALA A 149 -2.13 -8.89 9.56
CA ALA A 149 -0.86 -8.48 10.14
C ALA A 149 0.32 -9.31 9.62
N THR A 150 0.13 -10.62 9.47
CA THR A 150 1.15 -11.51 8.89
C THR A 150 1.47 -11.13 7.45
N THR A 151 0.44 -10.90 6.62
CA THR A 151 0.66 -10.50 5.21
C THR A 151 1.32 -9.12 5.09
N LYS A 152 1.02 -8.18 5.98
CA LYS A 152 1.64 -6.86 5.98
C LYS A 152 3.11 -6.89 6.44
N HIS A 153 3.49 -7.79 7.36
CA HIS A 153 4.91 -8.05 7.66
C HIS A 153 5.64 -8.67 6.45
N ALA A 154 5.01 -9.61 5.75
CA ALA A 154 5.59 -10.21 4.54
C ALA A 154 5.78 -9.16 3.43
N ALA A 155 4.80 -8.26 3.23
CA ALA A 155 4.91 -7.17 2.26
C ALA A 155 6.04 -6.19 2.63
N LEU A 156 6.22 -5.86 3.92
CA LEU A 156 7.35 -5.04 4.36
C LEU A 156 8.69 -5.70 4.04
N GLY A 157 8.86 -6.98 4.40
CA GLY A 157 10.09 -7.71 4.09
C GLY A 157 10.38 -7.79 2.59
N MET A 158 9.35 -7.86 1.75
CA MET A 158 9.51 -7.76 0.30
C MET A 158 9.97 -6.36 -0.13
N ALA A 159 9.38 -5.30 0.41
CA ALA A 159 9.77 -3.92 0.10
C ALA A 159 11.23 -3.65 0.48
N GLU A 160 11.66 -4.09 1.67
CA GLU A 160 13.05 -4.02 2.13
C GLU A 160 13.99 -4.74 1.16
N ASN A 161 13.65 -5.97 0.77
CA ASN A 161 14.45 -6.76 -0.15
C ASN A 161 14.58 -6.10 -1.52
N LEU A 162 13.49 -5.58 -2.09
CA LEU A 162 13.52 -4.83 -3.35
C LEU A 162 14.43 -3.59 -3.24
N SER A 163 14.33 -2.83 -2.16
CA SER A 163 15.19 -1.66 -1.92
C SER A 163 16.66 -2.04 -1.83
N ILE A 164 17.00 -3.10 -1.10
CA ILE A 164 18.38 -3.59 -0.94
C ILE A 164 18.96 -4.08 -2.27
N MET A 165 18.19 -4.86 -3.04
CA MET A 165 18.67 -5.50 -4.27
C MET A 165 18.79 -4.57 -5.46
N TYR A 166 17.94 -3.53 -5.52
CA TYR A 166 17.77 -2.71 -6.73
C TYR A 166 17.98 -1.21 -6.50
N GLY A 167 18.15 -0.74 -5.26
CA GLY A 167 18.34 0.68 -4.95
C GLY A 167 19.50 1.32 -5.69
N ASP A 168 20.68 0.70 -5.66
CA ASP A 168 21.88 1.17 -6.37
C ASP A 168 21.80 1.01 -7.90
N LYS A 169 20.72 0.36 -8.38
CA LYS A 169 20.46 0.16 -9.82
C LYS A 169 19.43 1.16 -10.38
N GLY A 170 19.07 2.17 -9.59
CA GLY A 170 18.15 3.24 -9.98
C GLY A 170 16.68 2.97 -9.65
N ILE A 171 16.37 1.91 -8.90
CA ILE A 171 14.99 1.61 -8.48
C ILE A 171 14.76 2.10 -7.04
N LYS A 172 13.87 3.07 -6.90
CA LYS A 172 13.43 3.54 -5.57
C LYS A 172 12.26 2.72 -5.08
N VAL A 173 12.24 2.45 -3.78
CA VAL A 173 11.17 1.68 -3.13
C VAL A 173 10.76 2.39 -1.86
N SER A 174 9.45 2.55 -1.66
CA SER A 174 8.87 3.04 -0.41
C SER A 174 7.78 2.12 0.10
N ALA A 175 7.73 1.97 1.42
CA ALA A 175 6.66 1.32 2.16
C ALA A 175 5.79 2.39 2.83
N LEU A 176 4.58 2.59 2.32
CA LEU A 176 3.57 3.44 2.95
C LEU A 176 2.91 2.66 4.09
N CYS A 177 3.07 3.14 5.32
CA CYS A 177 2.65 2.44 6.54
C CYS A 177 1.65 3.27 7.36
N PRO A 178 0.42 3.49 6.88
CA PRO A 178 -0.62 4.16 7.65
C PRO A 178 -1.11 3.27 8.79
N GLN A 179 -1.68 3.90 9.83
CA GLN A 179 -2.39 3.22 10.92
C GLN A 179 -3.90 3.26 10.64
N LEU A 180 -4.66 4.11 11.32
CA LEU A 180 -6.09 4.26 11.06
C LEU A 180 -6.35 5.35 10.04
N VAL A 181 -7.01 5.00 8.95
CA VAL A 181 -7.38 5.93 7.87
C VAL A 181 -8.87 5.79 7.60
N GLU A 182 -9.55 6.91 7.40
CA GLU A 182 -10.98 6.97 7.10
C GLU A 182 -11.26 6.38 5.71
N THR A 183 -11.39 5.06 5.66
CA THR A 183 -11.67 4.27 4.45
C THR A 183 -12.84 3.33 4.72
N ASN A 184 -13.50 2.85 3.67
CA ASN A 184 -14.53 1.82 3.80
C ASN A 184 -14.01 0.55 4.50
N MET A 185 -12.74 0.22 4.35
CA MET A 185 -12.08 -0.88 5.07
C MET A 185 -12.16 -0.71 6.59
N VAL A 186 -11.98 0.51 7.10
CA VAL A 186 -11.99 0.80 8.55
C VAL A 186 -13.41 1.09 9.04
N THR A 187 -14.21 1.87 8.30
CA THR A 187 -15.57 2.25 8.73
C THR A 187 -16.52 1.06 8.81
N SER A 188 -16.33 0.04 7.98
CA SER A 188 -17.14 -1.20 8.01
C SER A 188 -16.87 -2.09 9.23
N THR A 189 -15.82 -1.82 10.01
CA THR A 189 -15.36 -2.71 11.10
C THR A 189 -15.91 -2.38 12.47
N GLY A 190 -16.57 -1.23 12.64
CA GLY A 190 -17.00 -0.75 13.96
C GLY A 190 -15.86 -0.34 14.90
N VAL A 191 -14.60 -0.34 14.45
CA VAL A 191 -13.40 0.05 15.23
C VAL A 191 -13.35 1.55 15.52
N LEU A 192 -14.30 2.33 15.02
CA LEU A 192 -14.36 3.80 15.20
C LEU A 192 -14.93 4.24 16.55
N ASP A 193 -15.03 3.36 17.52
CA ASP A 193 -15.29 3.76 18.92
C ASP A 193 -14.14 4.65 19.40
N LYS A 194 -14.46 5.86 19.85
CA LYS A 194 -13.48 6.86 20.30
C LYS A 194 -12.60 6.36 21.45
N ASP A 195 -13.10 5.39 22.21
CA ASP A 195 -12.38 4.78 23.35
C ASP A 195 -11.51 3.58 22.91
N HIS A 196 -11.56 3.19 21.63
CA HIS A 196 -10.72 2.09 21.14
C HIS A 196 -9.23 2.46 21.16
N PRO A 197 -8.34 1.60 21.71
CA PRO A 197 -6.91 1.92 21.87
C PRO A 197 -6.20 2.37 20.57
N LEU A 198 -6.64 1.89 19.40
CA LEU A 198 -6.10 2.30 18.10
C LEU A 198 -6.47 3.74 17.71
N MET A 199 -7.54 4.31 18.32
CA MET A 199 -7.94 5.71 18.07
C MET A 199 -7.06 6.72 18.81
N ARG A 200 -6.17 6.25 19.70
CA ARG A 200 -5.27 7.11 20.49
C ARG A 200 -4.41 8.04 19.63
N ASP A 201 -3.96 7.56 18.47
CA ASP A 201 -3.07 8.31 17.58
C ASP A 201 -3.85 9.11 16.51
N GLY A 202 -5.18 9.04 16.55
CA GLY A 202 -6.10 9.73 15.66
C GLY A 202 -6.47 8.92 14.42
N LEU A 203 -7.52 9.40 13.75
CA LEU A 203 -7.99 8.91 12.45
C LEU A 203 -7.56 9.93 11.40
N LEU A 204 -6.75 9.52 10.44
CA LEU A 204 -6.36 10.38 9.32
C LEU A 204 -7.37 10.27 8.18
N THR A 205 -7.55 11.35 7.45
CA THR A 205 -8.28 11.32 6.17
C THR A 205 -7.40 10.69 5.08
N VAL A 206 -8.03 10.22 4.02
CA VAL A 206 -7.30 9.67 2.86
C VAL A 206 -6.47 10.75 2.15
N GLU A 207 -6.92 12.01 2.20
CA GLU A 207 -6.20 13.17 1.65
C GLU A 207 -4.91 13.44 2.42
N GLN A 208 -4.93 13.40 3.76
CA GLN A 208 -3.73 13.56 4.58
C GLN A 208 -2.70 12.48 4.27
N VAL A 209 -3.15 11.22 4.11
CA VAL A 209 -2.26 10.11 3.71
C VAL A 209 -1.68 10.33 2.32
N ALA A 210 -2.47 10.85 1.38
CA ALA A 210 -2.00 11.12 0.02
C ALA A 210 -0.96 12.27 0.00
N ASP A 211 -1.16 13.33 0.81
CA ASP A 211 -0.20 14.43 0.96
C ASP A 211 1.14 13.95 1.55
N ASP A 212 1.10 13.19 2.66
CA ASP A 212 2.30 12.58 3.26
C ASP A 212 3.00 11.62 2.29
N THR A 213 2.24 10.95 1.41
CA THR A 213 2.80 10.05 0.41
C THR A 213 3.57 10.82 -0.65
N VAL A 214 3.05 11.94 -1.16
CA VAL A 214 3.78 12.80 -2.12
C VAL A 214 5.06 13.32 -1.48
N GLU A 215 5.00 13.83 -0.25
CA GLU A 215 6.18 14.30 0.47
C GLU A 215 7.25 13.20 0.62
N GLY A 216 6.84 11.97 0.99
CA GLY A 216 7.75 10.84 1.12
C GLY A 216 8.36 10.40 -0.22
N ILE A 217 7.58 10.42 -1.30
CA ILE A 217 8.07 10.12 -2.66
C ILE A 217 9.09 11.17 -3.11
N GLU A 218 8.84 12.46 -2.84
CA GLU A 218 9.78 13.54 -3.18
C GLU A 218 11.12 13.41 -2.46
N LYS A 219 11.08 13.02 -1.18
CA LYS A 219 12.27 12.76 -0.36
C LYS A 219 12.93 11.41 -0.64
N GLU A 220 12.25 10.54 -1.37
CA GLU A 220 12.64 9.14 -1.58
C GLU A 220 12.80 8.35 -0.26
N ASP A 221 11.97 8.67 0.73
CA ASP A 221 11.95 8.00 2.02
C ASP A 221 11.50 6.54 1.86
N PHE A 222 12.23 5.59 2.44
CA PHE A 222 11.83 4.19 2.42
C PHE A 222 10.56 3.95 3.24
N LEU A 223 10.49 4.48 4.48
CA LEU A 223 9.30 4.41 5.33
C LEU A 223 8.51 5.72 5.25
N ILE A 224 7.34 5.67 4.65
CA ILE A 224 6.37 6.77 4.68
C ILE A 224 5.38 6.49 5.82
N LEU A 225 5.46 7.31 6.87
CA LEU A 225 4.70 7.14 8.10
C LEU A 225 3.73 8.32 8.30
N PRO A 226 2.48 8.25 7.81
CA PRO A 226 1.48 9.30 8.03
C PRO A 226 1.23 9.55 9.52
N HIS A 227 1.15 8.49 10.33
CA HIS A 227 1.13 8.61 11.78
C HIS A 227 2.57 8.65 12.30
N LYS A 228 3.07 9.85 12.61
CA LYS A 228 4.48 10.08 12.98
C LYS A 228 4.90 9.30 14.24
N GLN A 229 3.94 8.99 15.13
CA GLN A 229 4.16 8.19 16.36
C GLN A 229 4.66 6.76 16.08
N ILE A 230 4.36 6.23 14.90
CA ILE A 230 4.78 4.87 14.51
C ILE A 230 6.29 4.69 14.61
N LEU A 231 7.08 5.70 14.24
CA LEU A 231 8.54 5.64 14.35
C LEU A 231 8.99 5.41 15.80
N GLN A 232 8.39 6.12 16.76
CA GLN A 232 8.67 5.93 18.18
C GLN A 232 8.29 4.52 18.66
N TYR A 233 7.15 4.00 18.20
CA TYR A 233 6.71 2.64 18.56
C TYR A 233 7.64 1.56 18.02
N ILE A 234 8.17 1.72 16.82
CA ILE A 234 9.18 0.81 16.26
C ILE A 234 10.44 0.82 17.13
N GLN A 235 10.91 1.99 17.55
CA GLN A 235 12.08 2.11 18.41
C GLN A 235 11.88 1.45 19.77
N ILE A 236 10.72 1.65 20.40
CA ILE A 236 10.36 0.99 21.66
C ILE A 236 10.32 -0.53 21.48
N LYS A 237 9.66 -1.02 20.40
CA LYS A 237 9.57 -2.44 20.08
C LYS A 237 10.96 -3.06 19.88
N ALA A 238 11.85 -2.38 19.15
CA ALA A 238 13.19 -2.87 18.88
C ALA A 238 14.09 -2.87 20.12
N HIS A 239 13.89 -1.91 21.05
CA HIS A 239 14.67 -1.80 22.28
C HIS A 239 14.39 -2.94 23.26
N ASP A 240 13.11 -3.29 23.46
CA ASP A 240 12.69 -4.37 24.36
C ASP A 240 11.44 -5.06 23.81
N TYR A 241 11.68 -6.16 23.08
CA TYR A 241 10.62 -6.89 22.39
C TYR A 241 9.63 -7.55 23.37
N ASP A 242 10.13 -8.10 24.48
CA ASP A 242 9.30 -8.78 25.47
C ASP A 242 8.41 -7.80 26.23
N ALA A 243 8.96 -6.66 26.64
CA ALA A 243 8.20 -5.59 27.28
C ALA A 243 7.15 -5.01 26.31
N TRP A 244 7.49 -4.83 25.02
CA TRP A 244 6.54 -4.42 23.99
C TRP A 244 5.36 -5.39 23.88
N LEU A 245 5.62 -6.69 23.71
CA LEU A 245 4.58 -7.71 23.61
C LEU A 245 3.71 -7.78 24.86
N ALA A 246 4.32 -7.63 26.05
CA ALA A 246 3.58 -7.57 27.31
C ALA A 246 2.68 -6.32 27.40
N GLY A 247 3.15 -5.19 26.90
CA GLY A 247 2.37 -3.94 26.83
C GLY A 247 1.18 -4.06 25.89
N VAL A 248 1.38 -4.60 24.67
CA VAL A 248 0.31 -4.81 23.69
C VAL A 248 -0.76 -5.77 24.23
N ARG A 249 -0.38 -6.87 24.90
CA ARG A 249 -1.35 -7.78 25.55
C ARG A 249 -2.26 -7.05 26.55
N LYS A 250 -1.72 -6.13 27.34
CA LYS A 250 -2.53 -5.36 28.31
C LYS A 250 -3.50 -4.38 27.65
N LEU A 251 -3.20 -3.90 26.44
CA LEU A 251 -4.12 -3.03 25.70
C LEU A 251 -5.32 -3.76 25.12
N ILE A 252 -5.16 -5.05 24.82
CA ILE A 252 -6.22 -5.87 24.20
C ILE A 252 -7.15 -6.49 25.25
N LEU A 253 -6.65 -6.75 26.46
CA LEU A 253 -7.39 -7.39 27.54
C LEU A 253 -8.25 -6.38 28.36
N LYS A 254 -8.26 -5.12 27.98
CA LYS A 254 -9.15 -4.07 28.52
C LYS A 254 -10.36 -3.85 27.64
#